data_604081e63b12756f90eac719ad5bf071
#
_entry.id   604081e63b12756f90eac719ad5bf071
#
_cell.length_a   1.000
_cell.length_b   1.000
_cell.length_c   1.000
_cell.angle_alpha   90.00
_cell.angle_beta   90.00
_cell.angle_gamma   90.00
#
_symmetry.space_group_name_H-M   'P 1'
#
loop_
_entity.id
_entity.type
_entity.pdbx_description
1 polymer ?
#
loop_
_entity_poly.entity_id
_entity_poly.type
_entity_poly.pdbx_seq_one_letter_code
_entity_poly.pdbx_strand_id
1 'polypeptide(L)'
;STMWVFKCKSNADGSIDKFKARLCAKGYTQVQEVDFNETFAPVVRGPTLRFQLADAVRRGLTLDQIDFEAAFLQSPIDGDVYLRAPAGTKVPRGYVLKLKKGMYGLKQAAFLWNRDLSKLLLKQGFKQSTADPCLWILDNKEGYISVSTWVDDCVVAYNNKAQWSSIIKELAAAYPMSASGKLEWCLGMKVRVGRNRRWIEINQTKYINDMMAKWPQLDQIDVRSMRTPGVHGQSLAKADIPDGARELTGQKPYRELLGQLNYLACWTRPDICTNLSLLARFQNNYWPIHWKALTRVALYVKLTKAKVIRFEFPKGAEDNPAMEMKINLVGYVDADYAADKDNSNSRTGYVFMLCGAPIVWRSALQGIVAQSTCESEYVAANAVAREAEWCRLIYDELCGGDIGVDGSKPLRIQEDNQSCIALAKKFIVSRKTKHIRVRHHYV
;
A
#
# COMPACT_ATOMS: atom_id res chain seq x y z
N SER A 1 -11.33 0.98 -31.08
CA SER A 1 -11.54 2.44 -31.15
C SER A 1 -10.66 3.14 -30.12
N THR A 2 -10.48 4.48 -30.29
CA THR A 2 -9.60 5.31 -29.44
C THR A 2 -10.35 6.49 -28.86
N MET A 3 -9.76 7.13 -27.86
CA MET A 3 -10.24 8.39 -27.27
C MET A 3 -9.04 9.26 -26.84
N TRP A 4 -9.20 10.56 -26.90
CA TRP A 4 -8.26 11.52 -26.32
C TRP A 4 -8.60 11.80 -24.87
N VAL A 5 -7.59 11.76 -24.01
CA VAL A 5 -7.70 12.14 -22.59
C VAL A 5 -6.80 13.35 -22.37
N PHE A 6 -7.40 14.47 -22.02
CA PHE A 6 -6.70 15.73 -21.76
C PHE A 6 -6.58 15.97 -20.28
N LYS A 7 -5.41 16.45 -19.84
CA LYS A 7 -5.16 16.83 -18.46
C LYS A 7 -4.32 18.10 -18.42
N CYS A 8 -4.74 19.08 -17.62
CA CYS A 8 -3.90 20.21 -17.23
C CYS A 8 -3.11 19.82 -15.98
N LYS A 9 -1.79 19.93 -16.00
CA LYS A 9 -0.93 19.80 -14.82
C LYS A 9 -0.65 21.19 -14.27
N SER A 10 -0.73 21.32 -12.95
CA SER A 10 -0.46 22.56 -12.23
C SER A 10 0.77 22.39 -11.32
N ASN A 11 1.55 23.44 -11.19
CA ASN A 11 2.61 23.59 -10.20
C ASN A 11 2.04 23.66 -8.76
N ALA A 12 2.91 23.66 -7.77
CA ALA A 12 2.51 23.74 -6.37
C ALA A 12 1.84 25.08 -6.01
N ASP A 13 2.12 26.14 -6.76
CA ASP A 13 1.55 27.48 -6.62
C ASP A 13 0.20 27.67 -7.36
N GLY A 14 -0.28 26.62 -8.05
CA GLY A 14 -1.53 26.65 -8.82
C GLY A 14 -1.37 27.13 -10.27
N SER A 15 -0.20 27.60 -10.68
CA SER A 15 0.09 27.94 -12.08
C SER A 15 0.08 26.69 -12.98
N ILE A 16 -0.21 26.87 -14.26
CA ILE A 16 -0.22 25.77 -15.21
C ILE A 16 1.23 25.36 -15.54
N ASP A 17 1.56 24.09 -15.22
CA ASP A 17 2.85 23.48 -15.62
C ASP A 17 2.80 23.09 -17.10
N LYS A 18 1.85 22.21 -17.47
CA LYS A 18 1.71 21.76 -18.87
C LYS A 18 0.34 21.15 -19.16
N PHE A 19 -0.05 21.26 -20.45
CA PHE A 19 -1.16 20.51 -21.00
C PHE A 19 -0.68 19.12 -21.43
N LYS A 20 -1.37 18.09 -21.02
CA LYS A 20 -1.06 16.70 -21.38
C LYS A 20 -2.24 16.10 -22.14
N ALA A 21 -1.97 15.60 -23.37
CA ALA A 21 -2.92 14.85 -24.17
C ALA A 21 -2.44 13.41 -24.28
N ARG A 22 -3.29 12.44 -24.02
CA ARG A 22 -3.01 11.02 -24.21
C ARG A 22 -4.04 10.43 -25.16
N LEU A 23 -3.56 9.77 -26.21
CA LEU A 23 -4.38 8.90 -27.02
C LEU A 23 -4.50 7.55 -26.31
N CYS A 24 -5.71 7.13 -25.99
CA CYS A 24 -5.98 5.89 -25.29
C CYS A 24 -6.85 4.97 -26.14
N ALA A 25 -6.52 3.67 -26.14
CA ALA A 25 -7.40 2.65 -26.69
C ALA A 25 -8.60 2.44 -25.77
N LYS A 26 -9.75 2.12 -26.35
CA LYS A 26 -10.94 1.70 -25.57
C LYS A 26 -10.85 0.20 -25.27
N GLY A 27 -9.93 -0.18 -24.38
CA GLY A 27 -9.62 -1.58 -24.06
C GLY A 27 -10.79 -2.40 -23.53
N TYR A 28 -11.85 -1.75 -23.03
CA TYR A 28 -13.08 -2.44 -22.67
C TYR A 28 -13.82 -3.09 -23.84
N THR A 29 -13.46 -2.75 -25.09
CA THR A 29 -13.98 -3.40 -26.30
C THR A 29 -13.11 -4.59 -26.76
N GLN A 30 -11.98 -4.87 -26.11
CA GLN A 30 -11.13 -6.02 -26.45
C GLN A 30 -11.76 -7.34 -25.98
N VAL A 31 -11.63 -8.36 -26.81
CA VAL A 31 -12.11 -9.71 -26.58
C VAL A 31 -10.94 -10.58 -26.15
N GLN A 32 -11.08 -11.31 -25.05
CA GLN A 32 -10.06 -12.25 -24.57
C GLN A 32 -9.87 -13.38 -25.59
N GLU A 33 -8.66 -13.89 -25.68
CA GLU A 33 -8.21 -14.93 -26.65
C GLU A 33 -8.19 -14.48 -28.12
N VAL A 34 -8.71 -13.27 -28.43
CA VAL A 34 -8.63 -12.65 -29.77
C VAL A 34 -7.68 -11.47 -29.77
N ASP A 35 -7.90 -10.51 -28.87
CA ASP A 35 -7.14 -9.26 -28.78
C ASP A 35 -6.04 -9.30 -27.69
N PHE A 36 -6.18 -10.18 -26.71
CA PHE A 36 -5.24 -10.34 -25.60
C PHE A 36 -5.45 -11.68 -24.88
N ASN A 37 -4.39 -12.20 -24.25
CA ASN A 37 -4.43 -13.40 -23.42
C ASN A 37 -4.19 -13.07 -21.95
N GLU A 38 -3.04 -12.44 -21.64
CA GLU A 38 -2.61 -12.16 -20.28
C GLU A 38 -2.65 -10.64 -20.01
N THR A 39 -3.12 -10.27 -18.82
CA THR A 39 -3.29 -8.86 -18.43
C THR A 39 -2.74 -8.55 -17.05
N PHE A 40 -2.39 -9.59 -16.26
CA PHE A 40 -1.93 -9.38 -14.89
C PHE A 40 -0.58 -8.66 -14.88
N ALA A 41 -0.55 -7.50 -14.23
CA ALA A 41 0.65 -6.73 -13.97
C ALA A 41 0.66 -6.32 -12.50
N PRO A 42 1.56 -6.88 -11.70
CA PRO A 42 1.69 -6.49 -10.31
C PRO A 42 2.26 -5.08 -10.18
N VAL A 43 1.97 -4.45 -9.05
CA VAL A 43 2.64 -3.24 -8.57
C VAL A 43 3.14 -3.49 -7.16
N VAL A 44 4.20 -2.83 -6.73
CA VAL A 44 4.76 -3.01 -5.39
C VAL A 44 3.70 -2.75 -4.32
N ARG A 45 3.65 -3.62 -3.32
CA ARG A 45 2.76 -3.44 -2.17
C ARG A 45 3.25 -2.28 -1.29
N GLY A 46 2.32 -1.55 -0.69
CA GLY A 46 2.67 -0.48 0.26
C GLY A 46 3.58 -0.96 1.40
N PRO A 47 3.32 -2.11 2.04
CA PRO A 47 4.23 -2.71 3.01
C PRO A 47 5.64 -2.96 2.46
N THR A 48 5.79 -3.51 1.27
CA THR A 48 7.11 -3.78 0.64
C THR A 48 7.93 -2.50 0.50
N LEU A 49 7.30 -1.41 0.03
CA LEU A 49 7.96 -0.11 -0.03
C LEU A 49 8.39 0.38 1.36
N ARG A 50 7.53 0.21 2.39
CA ARG A 50 7.89 0.58 3.78
C ARG A 50 9.02 -0.28 4.33
N PHE A 51 9.09 -1.58 4.01
CA PHE A 51 10.23 -2.44 4.32
C PHE A 51 11.51 -1.93 3.65
N GLN A 52 11.47 -1.56 2.36
CA GLN A 52 12.62 -1.01 1.65
C GLN A 52 13.11 0.30 2.29
N LEU A 53 12.20 1.19 2.70
CA LEU A 53 12.56 2.44 3.39
C LEU A 53 13.18 2.17 4.77
N ALA A 54 12.67 1.18 5.52
CA ALA A 54 13.22 0.78 6.80
C ALA A 54 14.63 0.16 6.63
N ASP A 55 14.84 -0.69 5.62
CA ASP A 55 16.16 -1.24 5.28
C ASP A 55 17.13 -0.12 4.88
N ALA A 56 16.67 0.84 4.09
CA ALA A 56 17.49 1.99 3.71
C ALA A 56 17.98 2.80 4.93
N VAL A 57 17.14 2.99 5.95
CA VAL A 57 17.51 3.65 7.21
C VAL A 57 18.54 2.84 7.98
N ARG A 58 18.36 1.53 8.08
CA ARG A 58 19.27 0.63 8.80
C ARG A 58 20.65 0.62 8.18
N ARG A 59 20.75 0.42 6.88
CA ARG A 59 22.02 0.35 6.13
C ARG A 59 22.58 1.72 5.78
N GLY A 60 21.84 2.82 6.00
CA GLY A 60 22.25 4.17 5.61
C GLY A 60 22.32 4.35 4.09
N LEU A 61 21.42 3.69 3.34
CA LEU A 61 21.42 3.71 1.88
C LEU A 61 21.04 5.08 1.33
N THR A 62 21.47 5.35 0.11
CA THR A 62 21.01 6.48 -0.69
C THR A 62 19.71 6.09 -1.37
N LEU A 63 18.75 7.01 -1.42
CA LEU A 63 17.48 6.82 -2.10
C LEU A 63 17.42 7.68 -3.36
N ASP A 64 17.12 7.06 -4.49
CA ASP A 64 16.86 7.69 -5.77
C ASP A 64 15.48 7.30 -6.30
N GLN A 65 15.00 8.06 -7.28
CA GLN A 65 13.80 7.77 -8.03
C GLN A 65 14.09 7.80 -9.53
N ILE A 66 13.53 6.86 -10.26
CA ILE A 66 13.50 6.85 -11.72
C ILE A 66 12.06 6.75 -12.21
N ASP A 67 11.76 7.40 -13.34
CA ASP A 67 10.46 7.41 -14.02
C ASP A 67 10.67 7.07 -15.49
N PHE A 68 10.10 5.96 -15.96
CA PHE A 68 10.16 5.56 -17.37
C PHE A 68 9.14 6.32 -18.19
N GLU A 69 9.61 7.05 -19.22
CA GLU A 69 8.75 7.86 -20.06
C GLU A 69 7.84 7.00 -20.92
N ALA A 70 6.52 7.26 -20.78
CA ALA A 70 5.49 6.60 -21.59
C ALA A 70 5.61 5.06 -21.61
N ALA A 71 5.84 4.45 -20.43
CA ALA A 71 6.15 3.03 -20.23
C ALA A 71 5.31 2.07 -21.11
N PHE A 72 3.99 2.27 -21.17
CA PHE A 72 3.11 1.41 -21.99
C PHE A 72 3.34 1.50 -23.49
N LEU A 73 4.03 2.55 -23.96
CA LEU A 73 4.37 2.73 -25.38
C LEU A 73 5.74 2.14 -25.73
N GLN A 74 6.46 1.59 -24.76
CA GLN A 74 7.82 1.06 -24.99
C GLN A 74 7.80 -0.40 -25.43
N SER A 75 6.93 -1.22 -24.86
CA SER A 75 6.90 -2.66 -25.10
C SER A 75 6.25 -3.02 -26.43
N PRO A 76 6.83 -3.95 -27.21
CA PRO A 76 6.16 -4.51 -28.37
C PRO A 76 4.82 -5.16 -28.02
N ILE A 77 3.82 -5.00 -28.89
CA ILE A 77 2.54 -5.68 -28.73
C ILE A 77 2.70 -7.18 -29.07
N ASP A 78 2.05 -8.04 -28.30
CA ASP A 78 1.92 -9.44 -28.61
C ASP A 78 0.62 -9.68 -29.39
N GLY A 79 0.74 -10.25 -30.59
CA GLY A 79 -0.38 -10.50 -31.48
C GLY A 79 -0.81 -9.30 -32.32
N ASP A 80 -1.82 -9.52 -33.12
CA ASP A 80 -2.34 -8.58 -34.12
C ASP A 80 -3.49 -7.76 -33.55
N VAL A 81 -3.19 -6.54 -33.08
CA VAL A 81 -4.19 -5.60 -32.57
C VAL A 81 -4.39 -4.44 -33.54
N TYR A 82 -5.63 -4.24 -33.97
CA TYR A 82 -6.01 -3.20 -34.93
C TYR A 82 -6.87 -2.13 -34.29
N LEU A 83 -6.61 -0.88 -34.65
CA LEU A 83 -7.37 0.29 -34.19
C LEU A 83 -8.03 1.01 -35.36
N ARG A 84 -9.25 1.50 -35.14
CA ARG A 84 -9.82 2.52 -36.03
C ARG A 84 -9.02 3.80 -35.88
N ALA A 85 -8.81 4.49 -37.01
CA ALA A 85 -8.10 5.76 -37.05
C ALA A 85 -8.67 6.76 -36.02
N PRO A 86 -7.84 7.39 -35.18
CA PRO A 86 -8.28 8.45 -34.29
C PRO A 86 -8.83 9.64 -35.07
N ALA A 87 -9.76 10.39 -34.45
CA ALA A 87 -10.23 11.64 -35.05
C ALA A 87 -9.05 12.60 -35.28
N GLY A 88 -9.02 13.25 -36.44
CA GLY A 88 -7.98 14.18 -36.82
C GLY A 88 -6.75 13.55 -37.53
N THR A 89 -6.72 12.21 -37.68
CA THR A 89 -5.65 11.53 -38.46
C THR A 89 -6.01 11.38 -39.92
N LYS A 90 -4.99 11.51 -40.79
CA LYS A 90 -5.13 11.33 -42.26
C LYS A 90 -4.92 9.85 -42.60
N VAL A 91 -5.90 9.00 -42.32
CA VAL A 91 -5.90 7.58 -42.72
C VAL A 91 -6.93 7.39 -43.82
N PRO A 92 -6.59 6.77 -44.98
CA PRO A 92 -7.55 6.56 -46.05
C PRO A 92 -8.76 5.75 -45.58
N ARG A 93 -9.92 6.02 -46.20
CA ARG A 93 -11.17 5.29 -45.93
C ARG A 93 -10.98 3.79 -46.18
N GLY A 94 -11.43 2.96 -45.23
CA GLY A 94 -11.29 1.50 -45.32
C GLY A 94 -10.01 0.92 -44.69
N TYR A 95 -9.07 1.77 -44.29
CA TYR A 95 -7.85 1.34 -43.60
C TYR A 95 -8.00 1.39 -42.07
N VAL A 96 -7.27 0.53 -41.40
CA VAL A 96 -7.11 0.46 -39.93
C VAL A 96 -5.63 0.56 -39.56
N LEU A 97 -5.34 0.94 -38.35
CA LEU A 97 -3.97 1.03 -37.82
C LEU A 97 -3.61 -0.27 -37.12
N LYS A 98 -2.55 -0.96 -37.55
CA LYS A 98 -1.99 -2.09 -36.80
C LYS A 98 -1.02 -1.58 -35.75
N LEU A 99 -1.22 -1.94 -34.49
CA LEU A 99 -0.32 -1.57 -33.40
C LEU A 99 0.99 -2.36 -33.51
N LYS A 100 2.11 -1.66 -33.30
CA LYS A 100 3.45 -2.24 -33.19
C LYS A 100 3.89 -2.35 -31.74
N LYS A 101 3.40 -1.46 -30.88
CA LYS A 101 3.72 -1.39 -29.46
C LYS A 101 2.44 -1.27 -28.63
N GLY A 102 2.57 -1.52 -27.34
CA GLY A 102 1.51 -1.27 -26.36
C GLY A 102 1.00 0.17 -26.43
N MET A 103 -0.19 0.39 -25.90
CA MET A 103 -0.82 1.71 -25.87
C MET A 103 -1.64 1.89 -24.60
N TYR A 104 -1.72 3.13 -24.12
CA TYR A 104 -2.61 3.45 -22.99
C TYR A 104 -4.04 2.95 -23.25
N GLY A 105 -4.64 2.30 -22.25
CA GLY A 105 -5.99 1.79 -22.32
C GLY A 105 -6.14 0.38 -22.89
N LEU A 106 -5.11 -0.25 -23.45
CA LEU A 106 -5.12 -1.68 -23.77
C LEU A 106 -5.02 -2.50 -22.50
N LYS A 107 -5.75 -3.62 -22.44
CA LYS A 107 -5.79 -4.52 -21.26
C LYS A 107 -4.42 -5.14 -20.97
N GLN A 108 -3.66 -5.54 -22.00
CA GLN A 108 -2.34 -6.16 -21.86
C GLN A 108 -1.17 -5.17 -21.71
N ALA A 109 -1.37 -3.86 -21.88
CA ALA A 109 -0.26 -2.91 -21.91
C ALA A 109 0.60 -2.92 -20.64
N ALA A 110 -0.04 -3.00 -19.48
CA ALA A 110 0.66 -3.08 -18.19
C ALA A 110 1.45 -4.40 -18.03
N PHE A 111 0.89 -5.52 -18.47
CA PHE A 111 1.56 -6.82 -18.47
C PHE A 111 2.80 -6.83 -19.35
N LEU A 112 2.68 -6.31 -20.59
CA LEU A 112 3.80 -6.25 -21.55
C LEU A 112 4.96 -5.42 -21.00
N TRP A 113 4.64 -4.25 -20.43
CA TRP A 113 5.64 -3.39 -19.78
C TRP A 113 6.32 -4.07 -18.58
N ASN A 114 5.53 -4.64 -17.68
CA ASN A 114 6.08 -5.34 -16.51
C ASN A 114 7.01 -6.49 -16.93
N ARG A 115 6.60 -7.29 -17.94
CA ARG A 115 7.41 -8.37 -18.50
C ARG A 115 8.74 -7.88 -19.05
N ASP A 116 8.75 -6.77 -19.81
CA ASP A 116 9.94 -6.27 -20.47
C ASP A 116 10.88 -5.56 -19.48
N LEU A 117 10.35 -4.81 -18.52
CA LEU A 117 11.13 -4.26 -17.41
C LEU A 117 11.76 -5.36 -16.54
N SER A 118 11.01 -6.43 -16.28
CA SER A 118 11.51 -7.60 -15.52
C SER A 118 12.71 -8.25 -16.24
N LYS A 119 12.60 -8.46 -17.56
CA LYS A 119 13.70 -9.00 -18.37
C LYS A 119 14.95 -8.09 -18.32
N LEU A 120 14.74 -6.78 -18.36
CA LEU A 120 15.84 -5.82 -18.30
C LEU A 120 16.54 -5.86 -16.93
N LEU A 121 15.79 -5.88 -15.84
CA LEU A 121 16.35 -5.98 -14.48
C LEU A 121 17.08 -7.31 -14.27
N LEU A 122 16.52 -8.44 -14.71
CA LEU A 122 17.20 -9.74 -14.69
C LEU A 122 18.52 -9.71 -15.45
N LYS A 123 18.56 -9.07 -16.64
CA LYS A 123 19.80 -8.91 -17.43
C LYS A 123 20.87 -8.11 -16.68
N GLN A 124 20.46 -7.15 -15.84
CA GLN A 124 21.37 -6.38 -14.96
C GLN A 124 21.82 -7.17 -13.71
N GLY A 125 21.39 -8.41 -13.55
CA GLY A 125 21.77 -9.27 -12.44
C GLY A 125 20.88 -9.14 -11.19
N PHE A 126 19.79 -8.36 -11.26
CA PHE A 126 18.83 -8.31 -10.16
C PHE A 126 18.11 -9.65 -9.99
N LYS A 127 17.84 -10.00 -8.75
CA LYS A 127 16.94 -11.11 -8.39
C LYS A 127 15.56 -10.55 -8.04
N GLN A 128 14.52 -11.18 -8.58
CA GLN A 128 13.15 -10.85 -8.22
C GLN A 128 12.81 -11.45 -6.86
N SER A 129 12.18 -10.69 -5.98
CA SER A 129 11.69 -11.18 -4.70
C SER A 129 10.61 -12.25 -4.91
N THR A 130 10.64 -13.28 -4.08
CA THR A 130 9.62 -14.34 -4.07
C THR A 130 8.35 -13.89 -3.35
N ALA A 131 8.47 -12.94 -2.44
CA ALA A 131 7.36 -12.42 -1.64
C ALA A 131 6.62 -11.26 -2.29
N ASP A 132 7.29 -10.46 -3.13
CA ASP A 132 6.67 -9.38 -3.92
C ASP A 132 7.37 -9.27 -5.28
N PRO A 133 6.73 -9.63 -6.40
CA PRO A 133 7.33 -9.63 -7.73
C PRO A 133 7.73 -8.24 -8.25
N CYS A 134 7.38 -7.18 -7.53
CA CYS A 134 7.78 -5.80 -7.84
C CYS A 134 8.96 -5.30 -7.00
N LEU A 135 9.54 -6.16 -6.17
CA LEU A 135 10.79 -5.90 -5.46
C LEU A 135 11.93 -6.64 -6.14
N TRP A 136 13.00 -5.93 -6.41
CA TRP A 136 14.21 -6.41 -7.08
C TRP A 136 15.43 -6.11 -6.24
N ILE A 137 16.33 -7.08 -6.09
CA ILE A 137 17.50 -6.96 -5.24
C ILE A 137 18.73 -7.39 -6.03
N LEU A 138 19.76 -6.55 -6.01
CA LEU A 138 21.11 -6.85 -6.47
C LEU A 138 22.03 -6.71 -5.27
N ASP A 139 22.56 -7.84 -4.81
CA ASP A 139 23.53 -7.90 -3.72
C ASP A 139 24.74 -8.71 -4.20
N ASN A 140 25.87 -8.04 -4.35
CA ASN A 140 27.10 -8.63 -4.87
C ASN A 140 28.33 -7.95 -4.26
N LYS A 141 29.53 -8.35 -4.70
CA LYS A 141 30.79 -7.82 -4.18
C LYS A 141 30.97 -6.30 -4.42
N GLU A 142 30.29 -5.73 -5.41
CA GLU A 142 30.36 -4.31 -5.72
C GLU A 142 29.45 -3.48 -4.81
N GLY A 143 28.34 -4.04 -4.36
CA GLY A 143 27.42 -3.35 -3.49
C GLY A 143 26.02 -3.94 -3.45
N TYR A 144 25.13 -3.17 -2.83
CA TYR A 144 23.74 -3.53 -2.65
C TYR A 144 22.84 -2.48 -3.32
N ILE A 145 21.85 -2.97 -4.07
CA ILE A 145 20.80 -2.14 -4.68
C ILE A 145 19.46 -2.86 -4.55
N SER A 146 18.44 -2.18 -4.04
CA SER A 146 17.05 -2.65 -4.12
C SER A 146 16.19 -1.68 -4.93
N VAL A 147 15.27 -2.24 -5.74
CA VAL A 147 14.38 -1.48 -6.61
C VAL A 147 12.95 -1.95 -6.37
N SER A 148 12.07 -1.02 -6.02
CA SER A 148 10.61 -1.25 -5.99
C SER A 148 9.96 -0.60 -7.19
N THR A 149 9.16 -1.37 -7.96
CA THR A 149 8.54 -0.90 -9.21
C THR A 149 7.04 -0.67 -9.07
N TRP A 150 6.58 0.50 -9.49
CA TRP A 150 5.16 0.86 -9.60
C TRP A 150 4.89 1.39 -11.00
N VAL A 151 4.64 0.48 -11.94
CA VAL A 151 4.45 0.75 -13.37
C VAL A 151 5.68 1.47 -13.98
N ASP A 152 5.63 2.79 -14.09
CA ASP A 152 6.68 3.69 -14.59
C ASP A 152 7.58 4.27 -13.49
N ASP A 153 7.04 4.40 -12.27
CA ASP A 153 7.79 4.90 -11.11
C ASP A 153 8.58 3.77 -10.43
N CYS A 154 9.88 3.99 -10.17
CA CYS A 154 10.71 3.08 -9.38
C CYS A 154 11.39 3.82 -8.24
N VAL A 155 11.34 3.24 -7.05
CA VAL A 155 12.12 3.68 -5.88
C VAL A 155 13.34 2.80 -5.74
N VAL A 156 14.50 3.42 -5.66
CA VAL A 156 15.79 2.72 -5.60
C VAL A 156 16.51 3.08 -4.32
N ALA A 157 17.05 2.05 -3.65
CA ALA A 157 17.94 2.23 -2.49
C ALA A 157 19.28 1.54 -2.77
N TYR A 158 20.40 2.22 -2.56
CA TYR A 158 21.73 1.68 -2.86
C TYR A 158 22.81 2.22 -1.94
N ASN A 159 23.94 1.49 -1.84
CA ASN A 159 25.15 1.90 -1.12
C ASN A 159 26.31 2.28 -2.04
N ASN A 160 26.36 1.80 -3.29
CA ASN A 160 27.41 2.09 -4.25
C ASN A 160 26.90 2.95 -5.42
N LYS A 161 27.29 4.23 -5.42
CA LYS A 161 26.88 5.20 -6.46
C LYS A 161 27.45 4.87 -7.84
N ALA A 162 28.68 4.35 -7.92
CA ALA A 162 29.31 4.03 -9.20
C ALA A 162 28.59 2.87 -9.89
N GLN A 163 28.29 1.81 -9.15
CA GLN A 163 27.52 0.66 -9.63
C GLN A 163 26.11 1.11 -10.08
N TRP A 164 25.39 1.88 -9.25
CA TRP A 164 24.08 2.40 -9.62
C TRP A 164 24.12 3.28 -10.86
N SER A 165 25.13 4.15 -11.00
CA SER A 165 25.31 5.00 -12.19
C SER A 165 25.56 4.22 -13.48
N SER A 166 26.25 3.06 -13.39
CA SER A 166 26.44 2.16 -14.53
C SER A 166 25.10 1.52 -14.94
N ILE A 167 24.33 1.03 -13.97
CA ILE A 167 23.02 0.43 -14.24
C ILE A 167 22.03 1.44 -14.84
N ILE A 168 21.99 2.68 -14.32
CA ILE A 168 21.16 3.75 -14.91
C ILE A 168 21.46 3.95 -16.40
N LYS A 169 22.73 3.95 -16.79
CA LYS A 169 23.11 4.12 -18.21
C LYS A 169 22.56 2.99 -19.07
N GLU A 170 22.63 1.75 -18.61
CA GLU A 170 22.09 0.59 -19.31
C GLU A 170 20.55 0.65 -19.40
N LEU A 171 19.87 1.05 -18.30
CA LEU A 171 18.42 1.24 -18.28
C LEU A 171 18.00 2.35 -19.26
N ALA A 172 18.69 3.48 -19.25
CA ALA A 172 18.43 4.62 -20.13
C ALA A 172 18.74 4.33 -21.61
N ALA A 173 19.69 3.45 -21.88
CA ALA A 173 19.96 2.97 -23.24
C ALA A 173 18.85 2.07 -23.79
N ALA A 174 18.15 1.34 -22.90
CA ALA A 174 17.04 0.47 -23.29
C ALA A 174 15.71 1.22 -23.44
N TYR A 175 15.40 2.14 -22.50
CA TYR A 175 14.13 2.88 -22.48
C TYR A 175 14.33 4.34 -22.07
N PRO A 176 13.63 5.29 -22.73
CA PRO A 176 13.62 6.68 -22.30
C PRO A 176 13.14 6.78 -20.83
N MET A 177 13.94 7.44 -20.01
CA MET A 177 13.66 7.62 -18.60
C MET A 177 14.20 8.93 -18.06
N SER A 178 13.60 9.44 -17.02
CA SER A 178 14.16 10.50 -16.21
C SER A 178 14.66 9.91 -14.89
N ALA A 179 15.91 10.22 -14.55
CA ALA A 179 16.46 9.96 -13.23
C ALA A 179 16.35 11.27 -12.44
N SER A 180 15.34 11.38 -11.57
CA SER A 180 15.13 12.61 -10.77
C SER A 180 16.17 12.76 -9.67
N GLY A 181 17.05 11.75 -9.48
CA GLY A 181 18.02 11.71 -8.41
C GLY A 181 17.32 11.45 -7.07
N LYS A 182 17.56 12.33 -6.09
CA LYS A 182 17.07 12.18 -4.72
C LYS A 182 15.56 12.00 -4.65
N LEU A 183 15.14 10.93 -3.97
CA LEU A 183 13.73 10.65 -3.72
C LEU A 183 13.10 11.73 -2.82
N GLU A 184 12.22 12.53 -3.38
CA GLU A 184 11.46 13.56 -2.65
C GLU A 184 9.95 13.29 -2.64
N TRP A 185 9.46 12.63 -3.66
CA TRP A 185 8.05 12.27 -3.81
C TRP A 185 7.93 10.86 -4.39
N CYS A 186 7.05 10.05 -3.81
CA CYS A 186 6.76 8.71 -4.27
C CYS A 186 5.27 8.41 -4.06
N LEU A 187 4.58 7.98 -5.10
CA LEU A 187 3.17 7.55 -5.02
C LEU A 187 2.28 8.53 -4.22
N GLY A 188 2.42 9.84 -4.47
CA GLY A 188 1.64 10.88 -3.78
C GLY A 188 2.05 11.14 -2.33
N MET A 189 3.14 10.55 -1.87
CA MET A 189 3.75 10.80 -0.55
C MET A 189 4.98 11.69 -0.69
N LYS A 190 5.12 12.64 0.22
CA LYS A 190 6.38 13.39 0.39
C LYS A 190 7.34 12.55 1.22
N VAL A 191 8.59 12.44 0.75
CA VAL A 191 9.67 11.73 1.42
C VAL A 191 10.70 12.74 1.91
N ARG A 192 11.13 12.61 3.17
CA ARG A 192 12.22 13.40 3.75
C ARG A 192 13.26 12.45 4.31
N VAL A 193 14.51 12.64 3.94
CA VAL A 193 15.63 11.82 4.39
C VAL A 193 16.56 12.65 5.25
N GLY A 194 16.94 12.14 6.41
CA GLY A 194 17.91 12.78 7.30
C GLY A 194 19.28 12.92 6.66
N ARG A 195 20.05 13.95 7.06
CA ARG A 195 21.40 14.21 6.53
C ARG A 195 22.35 13.01 6.69
N ASN A 196 22.20 12.27 7.80
CA ASN A 196 22.96 11.06 8.09
C ASN A 196 22.34 9.77 7.52
N ARG A 197 21.17 9.87 6.83
CA ARG A 197 20.39 8.71 6.30
C ARG A 197 19.91 7.72 7.37
N ARG A 198 19.89 8.12 8.65
CA ARG A 198 19.43 7.28 9.77
C ARG A 198 17.99 7.54 10.17
N TRP A 199 17.28 8.38 9.42
CA TRP A 199 15.84 8.49 9.50
C TRP A 199 15.23 8.88 8.14
N ILE A 200 14.03 8.40 7.91
CA ILE A 200 13.19 8.73 6.76
C ILE A 200 11.77 9.01 7.26
N GLU A 201 11.16 10.06 6.76
CA GLU A 201 9.76 10.41 7.01
C GLU A 201 8.96 10.35 5.72
N ILE A 202 7.76 9.76 5.78
CA ILE A 202 6.77 9.82 4.71
C ILE A 202 5.48 10.44 5.20
N ASN A 203 4.86 11.29 4.38
CA ASN A 203 3.57 11.91 4.68
C ASN A 203 2.77 12.23 3.42
N GLN A 204 1.46 12.44 3.60
CA GLN A 204 0.53 12.78 2.53
C GLN A 204 -0.15 14.14 2.76
N THR A 205 0.54 15.11 3.37
CA THR A 205 0.00 16.43 3.68
C THR A 205 -0.58 17.13 2.46
N LYS A 206 0.10 17.05 1.29
CA LYS A 206 -0.42 17.63 0.04
C LYS A 206 -1.72 16.95 -0.38
N TYR A 207 -1.76 15.63 -0.41
CA TYR A 207 -2.98 14.88 -0.75
C TYR A 207 -4.15 15.25 0.17
N ILE A 208 -3.89 15.38 1.49
CA ILE A 208 -4.93 15.77 2.46
C ILE A 208 -5.46 17.17 2.14
N ASN A 209 -4.60 18.13 1.83
CA ASN A 209 -5.02 19.48 1.45
C ASN A 209 -5.85 19.45 0.16
N ASP A 210 -5.39 18.74 -0.88
CA ASP A 210 -6.09 18.60 -2.17
C ASP A 210 -7.45 17.88 -2.01
N MET A 211 -7.49 16.87 -1.14
CA MET A 211 -8.73 16.18 -0.77
C MET A 211 -9.69 17.14 -0.08
N MET A 212 -9.26 17.84 0.96
CA MET A 212 -10.12 18.74 1.74
C MET A 212 -10.65 19.93 0.91
N ALA A 213 -9.88 20.41 -0.07
CA ALA A 213 -10.33 21.44 -1.00
C ALA A 213 -11.57 21.04 -1.82
N LYS A 214 -11.83 19.73 -1.99
CA LYS A 214 -13.05 19.20 -2.63
C LYS A 214 -14.26 19.16 -1.68
N TRP A 215 -14.04 19.39 -0.38
CA TRP A 215 -15.04 19.25 0.69
C TRP A 215 -15.19 20.55 1.50
N PRO A 216 -15.42 21.72 0.87
CA PRO A 216 -15.47 23.02 1.58
C PRO A 216 -16.58 23.08 2.64
N GLN A 217 -17.65 22.28 2.49
CA GLN A 217 -18.72 22.19 3.48
C GLN A 217 -18.27 21.62 4.83
N LEU A 218 -17.17 20.89 4.87
CA LEU A 218 -16.62 20.36 6.12
C LEU A 218 -15.87 21.42 6.94
N ASP A 219 -15.51 22.55 6.33
CA ASP A 219 -14.79 23.63 7.01
C ASP A 219 -15.68 24.40 7.99
N GLN A 220 -17.00 24.28 7.86
CA GLN A 220 -17.97 24.93 8.74
C GLN A 220 -18.19 24.20 10.07
N ILE A 221 -17.60 22.99 10.24
CA ILE A 221 -17.78 22.19 11.45
C ILE A 221 -16.71 22.59 12.48
N ASP A 222 -17.15 22.96 13.70
CA ASP A 222 -16.21 23.23 14.80
C ASP A 222 -15.52 21.94 15.24
N VAL A 223 -14.18 21.97 15.16
CA VAL A 223 -13.32 20.80 15.38
C VAL A 223 -12.34 20.96 16.55
N ARG A 224 -12.43 22.07 17.32
CA ARG A 224 -11.43 22.44 18.33
C ARG A 224 -11.12 21.37 19.37
N SER A 225 -12.07 20.45 19.63
CA SER A 225 -11.92 19.38 20.65
C SER A 225 -11.62 18.00 20.07
N MET A 226 -11.41 17.87 18.76
CA MET A 226 -11.30 16.57 18.09
C MET A 226 -9.89 15.99 18.21
N ARG A 227 -9.67 15.02 19.10
CA ARG A 227 -8.37 14.35 19.31
C ARG A 227 -8.29 12.94 18.70
N THR A 228 -9.45 12.33 18.35
CA THR A 228 -9.56 10.95 17.88
C THR A 228 -10.41 10.87 16.61
N PRO A 229 -10.13 9.92 15.70
CA PRO A 229 -10.92 9.77 14.47
C PRO A 229 -12.35 9.27 14.73
N GLY A 230 -12.56 8.50 15.80
CA GLY A 230 -13.86 8.03 16.26
C GLY A 230 -14.26 8.61 17.62
N VAL A 231 -15.48 8.33 18.04
CA VAL A 231 -15.96 8.62 19.39
C VAL A 231 -15.90 7.32 20.20
N HIS A 232 -15.25 7.36 21.36
CA HIS A 232 -15.17 6.18 22.23
C HIS A 232 -16.57 5.71 22.64
N GLY A 233 -16.81 4.40 22.57
CA GLY A 233 -18.09 3.79 22.90
C GLY A 233 -19.24 4.05 21.89
N GLN A 234 -18.99 4.83 20.81
CA GLN A 234 -20.00 5.02 19.78
C GLN A 234 -20.13 3.75 18.93
N SER A 235 -21.29 3.15 18.97
CA SER A 235 -21.68 2.11 18.01
C SER A 235 -22.24 2.74 16.73
N LEU A 236 -21.97 2.08 15.62
CA LEU A 236 -22.48 2.42 14.29
C LEU A 236 -23.38 1.31 13.73
N ALA A 237 -23.87 0.42 14.60
CA ALA A 237 -24.71 -0.69 14.20
C ALA A 237 -26.08 -0.20 13.68
N LYS A 238 -26.74 -1.03 12.88
CA LYS A 238 -28.09 -0.74 12.39
C LYS A 238 -29.10 -0.53 13.52
N ALA A 239 -28.93 -1.28 14.62
CA ALA A 239 -29.75 -1.16 15.82
C ALA A 239 -29.65 0.22 16.52
N ASP A 240 -28.58 0.99 16.26
CA ASP A 240 -28.37 2.32 16.85
C ASP A 240 -28.89 3.47 15.93
N ILE A 241 -29.53 3.13 14.81
CA ILE A 241 -30.14 4.13 13.94
C ILE A 241 -31.42 4.61 14.61
N PRO A 242 -31.58 5.93 14.83
CA PRO A 242 -32.81 6.46 15.42
C PRO A 242 -34.05 6.12 14.60
N ASP A 243 -35.15 5.82 15.28
CA ASP A 243 -36.45 5.61 14.65
C ASP A 243 -36.81 6.79 13.74
N GLY A 244 -37.31 6.50 12.54
CA GLY A 244 -37.63 7.51 11.55
C GLY A 244 -36.46 8.20 10.85
N ALA A 245 -35.22 7.81 11.14
CA ALA A 245 -34.06 8.34 10.43
C ALA A 245 -34.11 7.96 8.94
N ARG A 246 -34.01 8.94 8.07
CA ARG A 246 -34.01 8.73 6.62
C ARG A 246 -32.66 8.22 6.16
N GLU A 247 -32.67 7.16 5.33
CA GLU A 247 -31.49 6.67 4.64
C GLU A 247 -30.94 7.73 3.67
N LEU A 248 -29.62 7.89 3.62
CA LEU A 248 -28.92 8.88 2.78
C LEU A 248 -28.25 8.28 1.54
N THR A 249 -28.49 7.02 1.23
CA THR A 249 -27.86 6.33 0.10
C THR A 249 -28.13 7.09 -1.21
N GLY A 250 -27.05 7.39 -1.93
CA GLY A 250 -27.10 8.20 -3.16
C GLY A 250 -27.24 9.72 -2.96
N GLN A 251 -27.52 10.21 -1.74
CA GLN A 251 -27.70 11.66 -1.48
C GLN A 251 -26.38 12.36 -1.12
N LYS A 252 -25.39 11.61 -0.60
CA LYS A 252 -24.07 12.12 -0.25
C LYS A 252 -23.02 11.28 -0.93
N PRO A 253 -21.87 11.83 -1.31
CA PRO A 253 -20.78 11.08 -1.96
C PRO A 253 -19.94 10.26 -0.95
N TYR A 254 -20.61 9.36 -0.23
CA TYR A 254 -20.05 8.55 0.84
C TYR A 254 -18.87 7.69 0.37
N ARG A 255 -19.04 6.97 -0.76
CA ARG A 255 -18.01 6.10 -1.32
C ARG A 255 -16.79 6.88 -1.78
N GLU A 256 -16.98 8.08 -2.30
CA GLU A 256 -15.88 8.94 -2.74
C GLU A 256 -15.02 9.36 -1.55
N LEU A 257 -15.63 9.89 -0.49
CA LEU A 257 -14.93 10.31 0.72
C LEU A 257 -14.26 9.10 1.42
N LEU A 258 -14.97 7.97 1.52
CA LEU A 258 -14.44 6.74 2.10
C LEU A 258 -13.21 6.24 1.30
N GLY A 259 -13.27 6.25 -0.02
CA GLY A 259 -12.16 5.83 -0.88
C GLY A 259 -10.94 6.74 -0.75
N GLN A 260 -11.14 8.06 -0.68
CA GLN A 260 -10.07 9.03 -0.46
C GLN A 260 -9.37 8.83 0.90
N LEU A 261 -10.15 8.58 1.96
CA LEU A 261 -9.60 8.29 3.29
C LEU A 261 -8.93 6.92 3.37
N ASN A 262 -9.45 5.90 2.68
CA ASN A 262 -8.82 4.58 2.57
C ASN A 262 -7.44 4.66 1.94
N TYR A 263 -7.25 5.48 0.92
CA TYR A 263 -5.93 5.69 0.35
C TYR A 263 -4.92 6.18 1.40
N LEU A 264 -5.32 7.11 2.27
CA LEU A 264 -4.49 7.56 3.39
C LEU A 264 -4.22 6.43 4.40
N ALA A 265 -5.26 5.66 4.75
CA ALA A 265 -5.15 4.55 5.70
C ALA A 265 -4.19 3.45 5.22
N CYS A 266 -4.13 3.18 3.92
CA CYS A 266 -3.26 2.17 3.34
C CYS A 266 -1.78 2.60 3.30
N TRP A 267 -1.49 3.91 3.22
CA TRP A 267 -0.13 4.40 2.96
C TRP A 267 0.54 5.02 4.19
N THR A 268 -0.08 5.99 4.86
CA THR A 268 0.58 6.77 5.91
C THR A 268 -0.24 6.98 7.18
N ARG A 269 -1.50 6.54 7.22
CA ARG A 269 -2.41 6.83 8.33
C ARG A 269 -3.03 5.56 8.93
N PRO A 270 -2.24 4.69 9.58
CA PRO A 270 -2.77 3.52 10.30
C PRO A 270 -3.78 3.89 11.38
N ASP A 271 -3.69 5.07 11.96
CA ASP A 271 -4.53 5.59 13.03
C ASP A 271 -6.02 5.75 12.67
N ILE A 272 -6.37 5.77 11.38
CA ILE A 272 -7.77 5.81 10.92
C ILE A 272 -8.28 4.46 10.39
N CYS A 273 -7.43 3.43 10.34
CA CYS A 273 -7.74 2.15 9.70
C CYS A 273 -8.99 1.49 10.31
N THR A 274 -9.09 1.43 11.63
CA THR A 274 -10.22 0.81 12.35
C THR A 274 -11.53 1.52 12.04
N ASN A 275 -11.54 2.85 12.10
CA ASN A 275 -12.75 3.63 11.83
C ASN A 275 -13.23 3.45 10.39
N LEU A 276 -12.32 3.43 9.42
CA LEU A 276 -12.68 3.22 8.02
C LEU A 276 -13.15 1.79 7.76
N SER A 277 -12.54 0.80 8.40
CA SER A 277 -12.99 -0.59 8.33
C SER A 277 -14.43 -0.78 8.87
N LEU A 278 -14.78 -0.06 9.94
CA LEU A 278 -16.15 -0.02 10.45
C LEU A 278 -17.11 0.65 9.45
N LEU A 279 -16.74 1.82 8.93
CA LEU A 279 -17.57 2.63 8.04
C LEU A 279 -17.74 2.03 6.65
N ALA A 280 -16.76 1.25 6.17
CA ALA A 280 -16.83 0.58 4.87
C ALA A 280 -18.00 -0.41 4.75
N ARG A 281 -18.50 -0.94 5.86
CA ARG A 281 -19.68 -1.82 5.90
C ARG A 281 -20.94 -1.16 5.39
N PHE A 282 -21.04 0.17 5.56
CA PHE A 282 -22.21 0.97 5.25
C PHE A 282 -22.14 1.67 3.88
N GLN A 283 -21.13 1.36 3.06
CA GLN A 283 -20.92 2.05 1.77
C GLN A 283 -22.09 1.91 0.78
N ASN A 284 -22.91 0.89 0.91
CA ASN A 284 -24.08 0.64 0.07
C ASN A 284 -25.37 1.22 0.67
N ASN A 285 -25.49 1.21 1.98
CA ASN A 285 -26.65 1.69 2.73
C ASN A 285 -26.17 2.44 3.97
N TYR A 286 -26.34 3.76 4.01
CA TYR A 286 -25.86 4.59 5.10
C TYR A 286 -26.87 5.65 5.53
N TRP A 287 -26.82 6.01 6.81
CA TRP A 287 -27.67 6.94 7.51
C TRP A 287 -26.89 8.15 8.01
N PRO A 288 -27.56 9.20 8.53
CA PRO A 288 -26.89 10.40 9.05
C PRO A 288 -25.78 10.12 10.06
N ILE A 289 -25.93 9.10 10.91
CA ILE A 289 -24.92 8.71 11.89
C ILE A 289 -23.61 8.25 11.21
N HIS A 290 -23.72 7.45 10.14
CA HIS A 290 -22.56 6.96 9.38
C HIS A 290 -21.87 8.09 8.61
N TRP A 291 -22.65 8.99 7.98
CA TRP A 291 -22.10 10.17 7.32
C TRP A 291 -21.38 11.09 8.30
N LYS A 292 -21.98 11.35 9.47
CA LYS A 292 -21.36 12.14 10.54
C LYS A 292 -20.07 11.50 11.03
N ALA A 293 -20.02 10.18 11.20
CA ALA A 293 -18.82 9.47 11.61
C ALA A 293 -17.73 9.53 10.51
N LEU A 294 -18.08 9.37 9.23
CA LEU A 294 -17.14 9.46 8.13
C LEU A 294 -16.54 10.87 7.98
N THR A 295 -17.38 11.91 8.06
CA THR A 295 -16.92 13.30 8.03
C THR A 295 -16.05 13.65 9.23
N ARG A 296 -16.32 13.06 10.41
CA ARG A 296 -15.44 13.18 11.57
C ARG A 296 -14.03 12.66 11.28
N VAL A 297 -13.89 11.48 10.63
CA VAL A 297 -12.58 10.96 10.23
C VAL A 297 -11.86 11.93 9.28
N ALA A 298 -12.56 12.50 8.31
CA ALA A 298 -11.98 13.49 7.39
C ALA A 298 -11.46 14.74 8.11
N LEU A 299 -12.23 15.27 9.06
CA LEU A 299 -11.84 16.42 9.88
C LEU A 299 -10.65 16.11 10.80
N TYR A 300 -10.64 14.93 11.44
CA TYR A 300 -9.48 14.48 12.21
C TYR A 300 -8.21 14.41 11.35
N VAL A 301 -8.32 13.88 10.14
CA VAL A 301 -7.20 13.83 9.17
C VAL A 301 -6.73 15.25 8.81
N LYS A 302 -7.63 16.19 8.57
CA LYS A 302 -7.32 17.60 8.32
C LYS A 302 -6.54 18.21 9.47
N LEU A 303 -7.03 18.06 10.71
CA LEU A 303 -6.39 18.60 11.91
C LEU A 303 -5.01 17.99 12.18
N THR A 304 -4.83 16.73 11.81
CA THR A 304 -3.60 15.97 12.04
C THR A 304 -2.79 15.74 10.76
N LYS A 305 -2.94 16.62 9.76
CA LYS A 305 -2.29 16.47 8.43
C LYS A 305 -0.76 16.46 8.48
N ALA A 306 -0.17 16.99 9.55
CA ALA A 306 1.28 17.01 9.78
C ALA A 306 1.83 15.68 10.32
N LYS A 307 0.98 14.69 10.68
CA LYS A 307 1.45 13.37 11.11
C LYS A 307 2.25 12.68 9.99
N VAL A 308 3.35 12.05 10.39
CA VAL A 308 4.27 11.34 9.51
C VAL A 308 4.44 9.91 10.00
N ILE A 309 4.79 8.99 9.11
CA ILE A 309 5.47 7.75 9.47
C ILE A 309 6.96 8.04 9.43
N ARG A 310 7.67 7.81 10.54
CA ARG A 310 9.11 8.05 10.69
C ARG A 310 9.81 6.73 10.99
N PHE A 311 10.62 6.29 10.05
CA PHE A 311 11.60 5.22 10.24
C PHE A 311 12.85 5.83 10.85
N GLU A 312 13.37 5.24 11.91
CA GLU A 312 14.56 5.74 12.59
C GLU A 312 15.43 4.58 13.09
N PHE A 313 16.71 4.66 12.76
CA PHE A 313 17.71 3.71 13.22
C PHE A 313 18.87 4.49 13.84
N PRO A 314 18.86 4.74 15.14
CA PRO A 314 19.91 5.47 15.84
C PRO A 314 21.26 4.76 15.71
N LYS A 315 22.34 5.52 15.66
CA LYS A 315 23.68 4.95 15.64
C LYS A 315 23.95 4.15 16.93
N GLY A 316 24.47 2.93 16.79
CA GLY A 316 24.73 2.04 17.93
C GLY A 316 23.46 1.39 18.52
N ALA A 317 22.34 1.45 17.80
CA ALA A 317 21.10 0.80 18.25
C ALA A 317 21.18 -0.73 18.21
N GLU A 318 22.00 -1.26 17.33
CA GLU A 318 22.28 -2.70 17.20
C GLU A 318 22.92 -3.30 18.45
N ASP A 319 23.72 -2.50 19.17
CA ASP A 319 24.47 -2.94 20.37
C ASP A 319 23.69 -2.62 21.68
N ASN A 320 22.47 -2.07 21.59
CA ASN A 320 21.68 -1.65 22.73
C ASN A 320 20.43 -2.53 22.91
N PRO A 321 20.41 -3.45 23.89
CA PRO A 321 19.26 -4.32 24.14
C PRO A 321 17.94 -3.57 24.42
N ALA A 322 17.99 -2.38 24.99
CA ALA A 322 16.80 -1.55 25.22
C ALA A 322 16.15 -1.04 23.92
N MET A 323 16.90 -1.04 22.83
CA MET A 323 16.44 -0.62 21.50
C MET A 323 15.98 -1.80 20.64
N GLU A 324 16.24 -3.04 21.03
CA GLU A 324 15.98 -4.25 20.24
C GLU A 324 14.54 -4.28 19.68
N MET A 325 13.53 -4.08 20.55
CA MET A 325 12.13 -4.06 20.12
C MET A 325 11.76 -2.86 19.23
N LYS A 326 12.52 -1.78 19.26
CA LYS A 326 12.27 -0.58 18.46
C LYS A 326 12.84 -0.67 17.05
N ILE A 327 13.95 -1.39 16.89
CA ILE A 327 14.67 -1.47 15.61
C ILE A 327 14.37 -2.76 14.84
N ASN A 328 13.99 -3.84 15.52
CA ASN A 328 13.68 -5.12 14.89
C ASN A 328 12.21 -5.21 14.47
N LEU A 329 11.91 -6.21 13.65
CA LEU A 329 10.55 -6.50 13.23
C LEU A 329 9.79 -7.16 14.39
N VAL A 330 8.72 -6.50 14.85
CA VAL A 330 7.85 -6.98 15.94
C VAL A 330 6.39 -6.82 15.53
N GLY A 331 5.59 -7.89 15.67
CA GLY A 331 4.15 -7.88 15.49
C GLY A 331 3.42 -7.61 16.81
N TYR A 332 2.31 -6.89 16.75
CA TYR A 332 1.36 -6.70 17.82
C TYR A 332 -0.01 -7.11 17.32
N VAL A 333 -0.75 -7.84 18.12
CA VAL A 333 -2.09 -8.33 17.78
C VAL A 333 -3.04 -8.17 18.95
N ASP A 334 -4.31 -7.96 18.63
CA ASP A 334 -5.40 -7.78 19.57
C ASP A 334 -6.74 -8.11 18.91
N ALA A 335 -7.74 -8.51 19.71
CA ALA A 335 -9.10 -8.74 19.23
C ALA A 335 -10.13 -8.02 20.10
N ASP A 336 -10.98 -7.22 19.44
CA ASP A 336 -12.15 -6.63 20.07
C ASP A 336 -13.32 -7.63 20.05
N TYR A 337 -13.53 -8.32 21.19
CA TYR A 337 -14.49 -9.42 21.31
C TYR A 337 -15.94 -8.93 21.14
N ALA A 338 -16.68 -9.58 20.26
CA ALA A 338 -18.10 -9.31 19.97
C ALA A 338 -18.41 -7.81 19.74
N ALA A 339 -17.45 -7.06 19.20
CA ALA A 339 -17.56 -5.60 18.99
C ALA A 339 -18.66 -5.19 18.02
N ASP A 340 -19.04 -6.09 17.12
CA ASP A 340 -20.10 -5.83 16.15
C ASP A 340 -21.47 -6.17 16.71
N LYS A 341 -22.28 -5.15 17.04
CA LYS A 341 -23.63 -5.34 17.58
C LYS A 341 -24.62 -5.92 16.54
N ASP A 342 -24.36 -5.82 15.24
CA ASP A 342 -25.27 -6.33 14.21
C ASP A 342 -25.19 -7.86 14.08
N ASN A 343 -24.02 -8.46 14.32
CA ASN A 343 -23.78 -9.89 14.08
C ASN A 343 -22.91 -10.57 15.15
N SER A 344 -22.54 -9.87 16.22
CA SER A 344 -21.69 -10.35 17.32
C SER A 344 -20.30 -10.81 16.90
N ASN A 345 -19.83 -10.45 15.70
CA ASN A 345 -18.49 -10.79 15.27
C ASN A 345 -17.45 -9.94 16.00
N SER A 346 -16.34 -10.57 16.33
CA SER A 346 -15.15 -9.92 16.88
C SER A 346 -14.34 -9.20 15.78
N ARG A 347 -13.45 -8.32 16.17
CA ARG A 347 -12.58 -7.59 15.24
C ARG A 347 -11.13 -7.91 15.53
N THR A 348 -10.38 -8.34 14.51
CA THR A 348 -8.93 -8.49 14.56
C THR A 348 -8.26 -7.17 14.26
N GLY A 349 -7.30 -6.77 15.10
CA GLY A 349 -6.34 -5.71 14.86
C GLY A 349 -4.91 -6.23 14.92
N TYR A 350 -4.04 -5.82 14.00
CA TYR A 350 -2.61 -6.08 14.12
C TYR A 350 -1.77 -4.97 13.48
N VAL A 351 -0.54 -4.84 13.98
CA VAL A 351 0.48 -3.98 13.40
C VAL A 351 1.86 -4.63 13.53
N PHE A 352 2.64 -4.57 12.45
CA PHE A 352 4.06 -4.88 12.48
C PHE A 352 4.85 -3.58 12.48
N MET A 353 5.80 -3.48 13.39
CA MET A 353 6.68 -2.34 13.57
C MET A 353 8.10 -2.72 13.15
N LEU A 354 8.82 -1.79 12.50
CA LEU A 354 10.24 -1.92 12.17
C LEU A 354 10.88 -0.53 12.16
N CYS A 355 12.06 -0.40 12.76
CA CYS A 355 12.75 0.89 12.88
C CYS A 355 11.84 2.00 13.48
N GLY A 356 11.05 1.65 14.49
CA GLY A 356 10.13 2.58 15.18
C GLY A 356 8.87 2.94 14.40
N ALA A 357 8.68 2.42 13.19
CA ALA A 357 7.57 2.75 12.31
C ALA A 357 6.65 1.57 12.02
N PRO A 358 5.34 1.81 11.82
CA PRO A 358 4.42 0.79 11.34
C PRO A 358 4.72 0.45 9.87
N ILE A 359 4.91 -0.85 9.59
CA ILE A 359 5.17 -1.39 8.24
C ILE A 359 3.90 -2.00 7.65
N VAL A 360 3.23 -2.85 8.41
CA VAL A 360 2.00 -3.53 8.02
C VAL A 360 0.98 -3.31 9.13
N TRP A 361 -0.26 -3.08 8.77
CA TRP A 361 -1.37 -2.97 9.73
C TRP A 361 -2.68 -3.39 9.10
N ARG A 362 -3.57 -3.86 9.94
CA ARG A 362 -4.92 -4.24 9.52
C ARG A 362 -5.89 -4.09 10.68
N SER A 363 -7.12 -3.72 10.35
CA SER A 363 -8.28 -3.89 11.23
C SER A 363 -9.41 -4.50 10.39
N ALA A 364 -9.89 -5.68 10.77
CA ALA A 364 -10.89 -6.41 9.99
C ALA A 364 -11.85 -7.18 10.90
N LEU A 365 -13.11 -7.24 10.50
CA LEU A 365 -14.11 -8.08 11.14
C LEU A 365 -13.74 -9.56 10.94
N GLN A 366 -13.87 -10.38 11.99
CA GLN A 366 -13.65 -11.82 11.89
C GLN A 366 -14.80 -12.47 11.13
N GLY A 367 -14.52 -13.52 10.40
CA GLY A 367 -15.53 -14.26 9.61
C GLY A 367 -16.34 -15.26 10.43
N ILE A 368 -16.15 -15.33 11.75
CA ILE A 368 -16.83 -16.21 12.67
C ILE A 368 -17.29 -15.44 13.91
N VAL A 369 -18.31 -15.96 14.58
CA VAL A 369 -18.70 -15.51 15.92
C VAL A 369 -17.92 -16.33 16.94
N ALA A 370 -16.96 -15.69 17.60
CA ALA A 370 -16.18 -16.32 18.65
C ALA A 370 -17.02 -16.50 19.92
N GLN A 371 -16.88 -17.65 20.60
CA GLN A 371 -17.65 -17.99 21.80
C GLN A 371 -16.97 -17.51 23.10
N SER A 372 -15.75 -16.98 22.99
CA SER A 372 -14.99 -16.44 24.13
C SER A 372 -13.96 -15.40 23.64
N THR A 373 -13.49 -14.56 24.56
CA THR A 373 -12.37 -13.65 24.31
C THR A 373 -11.12 -14.41 23.86
N CYS A 374 -10.79 -15.53 24.52
CA CYS A 374 -9.66 -16.37 24.15
C CYS A 374 -9.77 -16.90 22.70
N GLU A 375 -10.96 -17.26 22.23
CA GLU A 375 -11.16 -17.71 20.85
C GLU A 375 -10.99 -16.56 19.88
N SER A 376 -11.52 -15.37 20.16
CA SER A 376 -11.34 -14.21 19.30
C SER A 376 -9.87 -13.79 19.17
N GLU A 377 -9.11 -13.84 20.28
CA GLU A 377 -7.67 -13.58 20.27
C GLU A 377 -6.91 -14.65 19.48
N TYR A 378 -7.28 -15.90 19.63
CA TYR A 378 -6.64 -16.98 18.87
C TYR A 378 -6.89 -16.88 17.35
N VAL A 379 -8.09 -16.42 16.95
CA VAL A 379 -8.39 -16.11 15.54
C VAL A 379 -7.54 -14.94 15.03
N ALA A 380 -7.34 -13.94 15.88
CA ALA A 380 -6.47 -12.80 15.55
C ALA A 380 -5.00 -13.24 15.48
N ALA A 381 -4.52 -14.05 16.42
CA ALA A 381 -3.18 -14.64 16.41
C ALA A 381 -2.92 -15.48 15.14
N ASN A 382 -3.90 -16.27 14.69
CA ASN A 382 -3.81 -17.00 13.43
C ASN A 382 -3.69 -16.06 12.20
N ALA A 383 -4.43 -14.95 12.20
CA ALA A 383 -4.37 -13.97 11.12
C ALA A 383 -3.01 -13.28 11.06
N VAL A 384 -2.45 -12.88 12.21
CA VAL A 384 -1.15 -12.23 12.28
C VAL A 384 0.00 -13.20 11.97
N ALA A 385 -0.10 -14.48 12.35
CA ALA A 385 0.93 -15.49 12.05
C ALA A 385 1.13 -15.66 10.53
N ARG A 386 0.04 -15.71 9.76
CA ARG A 386 0.12 -15.77 8.29
C ARG A 386 0.75 -14.52 7.66
N GLU A 387 0.44 -13.35 8.19
CA GLU A 387 1.07 -12.10 7.74
C GLU A 387 2.54 -12.04 8.17
N ALA A 388 2.87 -12.58 9.35
CA ALA A 388 4.23 -12.65 9.88
C ALA A 388 5.16 -13.46 8.97
N GLU A 389 4.67 -14.55 8.37
CA GLU A 389 5.44 -15.35 7.43
C GLU A 389 5.84 -14.54 6.18
N TRP A 390 4.87 -13.82 5.59
CA TRP A 390 5.16 -12.93 4.47
C TRP A 390 6.10 -11.78 4.87
N CYS A 391 5.90 -11.17 6.04
CA CYS A 391 6.79 -10.14 6.57
C CYS A 391 8.22 -10.66 6.76
N ARG A 392 8.39 -11.89 7.25
CA ARG A 392 9.68 -12.54 7.40
C ARG A 392 10.37 -12.73 6.05
N LEU A 393 9.66 -13.26 5.05
CA LEU A 393 10.23 -13.44 3.70
C LEU A 393 10.77 -12.13 3.11
N ILE A 394 9.97 -11.06 3.13
CA ILE A 394 10.42 -9.73 2.65
C ILE A 394 11.61 -9.22 3.44
N TYR A 395 11.57 -9.40 4.76
CA TYR A 395 12.63 -8.94 5.64
C TYR A 395 13.94 -9.69 5.39
N ASP A 396 13.89 -11.02 5.27
CA ASP A 396 15.05 -11.86 5.00
C ASP A 396 15.66 -11.53 3.62
N GLU A 397 14.84 -11.34 2.59
CA GLU A 397 15.30 -10.98 1.25
C GLU A 397 15.99 -9.61 1.20
N LEU A 398 15.43 -8.59 1.89
CA LEU A 398 16.01 -7.24 1.92
C LEU A 398 17.25 -7.16 2.81
N CYS A 399 17.22 -7.84 3.95
CA CYS A 399 18.24 -7.70 4.98
C CYS A 399 19.35 -8.75 4.89
N GLY A 400 19.24 -9.75 3.97
CA GLY A 400 20.26 -10.77 3.75
C GLY A 400 20.49 -11.72 4.93
N GLY A 401 19.50 -11.87 5.81
CA GLY A 401 19.61 -12.68 7.03
C GLY A 401 20.52 -12.08 8.12
N ASP A 402 21.16 -10.96 7.86
CA ASP A 402 22.30 -10.43 8.63
C ASP A 402 21.91 -9.66 9.89
N ILE A 403 20.62 -9.56 10.23
CA ILE A 403 20.22 -8.64 11.29
C ILE A 403 19.24 -9.28 12.26
N GLY A 404 19.78 -10.03 13.23
CA GLY A 404 19.08 -10.40 14.45
C GLY A 404 17.84 -11.29 14.30
N VAL A 405 17.39 -11.49 13.10
CA VAL A 405 16.52 -12.56 12.64
C VAL A 405 17.44 -13.48 11.80
N ASP A 406 18.42 -14.04 12.43
CA ASP A 406 19.00 -15.28 11.99
C ASP A 406 17.80 -16.20 11.72
N GLY A 407 17.76 -16.90 10.60
CA GLY A 407 16.65 -17.80 10.25
C GLY A 407 16.31 -18.82 11.35
N SER A 408 17.09 -18.84 12.45
CA SER A 408 16.90 -19.58 13.68
C SER A 408 16.03 -18.84 14.72
N LYS A 409 15.85 -17.49 14.64
CA LYS A 409 15.04 -16.75 15.62
C LYS A 409 13.63 -16.51 15.09
N PRO A 410 12.60 -16.98 15.80
CA PRO A 410 11.21 -16.74 15.41
C PRO A 410 10.86 -15.26 15.48
N LEU A 411 10.02 -14.78 14.55
CA LEU A 411 9.46 -13.45 14.61
C LEU A 411 8.66 -13.26 15.89
N ARG A 412 8.94 -12.19 16.65
CA ARG A 412 8.24 -11.89 17.90
C ARG A 412 6.88 -11.28 17.61
N ILE A 413 5.82 -11.91 18.12
CA ILE A 413 4.45 -11.39 18.13
C ILE A 413 4.07 -11.12 19.59
N GLN A 414 3.58 -9.92 19.88
CA GLN A 414 3.08 -9.50 21.20
C GLN A 414 1.57 -9.68 21.23
N GLU A 415 1.13 -10.49 22.19
CA GLU A 415 -0.27 -10.81 22.51
C GLU A 415 -0.44 -10.63 24.02
N ASP A 416 -1.53 -10.02 24.48
CA ASP A 416 -1.75 -9.75 25.90
C ASP A 416 -2.63 -10.79 26.60
N ASN A 417 -3.42 -11.58 25.85
CA ASN A 417 -4.29 -12.60 26.40
C ASN A 417 -3.52 -13.86 26.81
N GLN A 418 -3.32 -14.03 28.13
CA GLN A 418 -2.55 -15.16 28.69
C GLN A 418 -3.12 -16.53 28.31
N SER A 419 -4.46 -16.65 28.16
CA SER A 419 -5.10 -17.89 27.75
C SER A 419 -4.80 -18.21 26.27
N CYS A 420 -4.79 -17.21 25.42
CA CYS A 420 -4.40 -17.32 24.01
C CYS A 420 -2.93 -17.76 23.92
N ILE A 421 -2.02 -17.09 24.65
CA ILE A 421 -0.59 -17.42 24.68
C ILE A 421 -0.37 -18.86 25.18
N ALA A 422 -1.07 -19.28 26.22
CA ALA A 422 -0.95 -20.64 26.76
C ALA A 422 -1.45 -21.69 25.75
N LEU A 423 -2.52 -21.39 25.01
CA LEU A 423 -3.07 -22.25 23.97
C LEU A 423 -2.11 -22.37 22.77
N ALA A 424 -1.47 -21.28 22.36
CA ALA A 424 -0.48 -21.27 21.29
C ALA A 424 0.80 -22.05 21.66
N LYS A 425 1.28 -21.92 22.91
CA LYS A 425 2.50 -22.60 23.39
C LYS A 425 2.33 -24.07 23.71
N LYS A 426 1.12 -24.48 24.14
CA LYS A 426 0.84 -25.86 24.57
C LYS A 426 -0.25 -26.46 23.70
N PHE A 427 0.09 -27.47 22.93
CA PHE A 427 -0.83 -28.29 22.16
C PHE A 427 -1.88 -29.07 22.99
N ILE A 428 -2.46 -28.48 24.03
CA ILE A 428 -3.41 -29.13 24.90
C ILE A 428 -4.80 -29.08 24.27
N VAL A 429 -5.23 -30.19 23.72
CA VAL A 429 -6.61 -30.38 23.29
C VAL A 429 -7.47 -30.67 24.49
N SER A 430 -8.24 -29.70 24.93
CA SER A 430 -9.33 -29.89 25.89
C SER A 430 -10.68 -29.98 25.16
N ARG A 431 -11.71 -30.48 25.84
CA ARG A 431 -13.09 -30.41 25.30
C ARG A 431 -13.51 -28.99 24.93
N LYS A 432 -13.00 -28.00 25.66
CA LYS A 432 -13.30 -26.55 25.45
C LYS A 432 -12.55 -25.92 24.26
N THR A 433 -11.46 -26.50 23.77
CA THR A 433 -10.61 -25.91 22.75
C THR A 433 -10.57 -26.71 21.44
N LYS A 434 -11.27 -27.87 21.38
CA LYS A 434 -11.26 -28.75 20.21
C LYS A 434 -11.73 -28.07 18.92
N HIS A 435 -12.73 -27.21 19.00
CA HIS A 435 -13.29 -26.47 17.86
C HIS A 435 -12.32 -25.39 17.33
N ILE A 436 -11.51 -24.79 18.20
CA ILE A 436 -10.49 -23.79 17.84
C ILE A 436 -9.39 -24.45 17.02
N ARG A 437 -8.93 -25.63 17.42
CA ARG A 437 -7.83 -26.35 16.78
C ARG A 437 -8.05 -26.65 15.31
N VAL A 438 -9.23 -27.13 14.93
CA VAL A 438 -9.51 -27.60 13.57
C VAL A 438 -9.49 -26.44 12.55
N ARG A 439 -9.82 -25.23 12.98
CA ARG A 439 -10.00 -24.09 12.07
C ARG A 439 -8.84 -23.10 12.05
N HIS A 440 -8.07 -22.97 13.13
CA HIS A 440 -7.15 -21.85 13.33
C HIS A 440 -5.74 -22.25 13.75
N HIS A 441 -5.39 -23.54 13.65
CA HIS A 441 -4.10 -24.02 14.11
C HIS A 441 -2.97 -23.79 13.09
N TYR A 442 -2.58 -22.53 12.94
CA TYR A 442 -1.42 -22.10 12.16
C TYR A 442 -0.38 -21.34 13.02
N VAL A 443 -0.74 -21.07 14.27
CA VAL A 443 0.07 -20.27 15.23
C VAL A 443 1.26 -21.07 15.74
#